data_c4ce7a3a49ec40e55178022c0c44e0ad
#
_entry.id   c4ce7a3a49ec40e55178022c0c44e0ad
#
_cell.length_a   1.000
_cell.length_b   1.000
_cell.length_c   1.000
_cell.angle_alpha   90.00
_cell.angle_beta   90.00
_cell.angle_gamma   90.00
#
_symmetry.space_group_name_H-M   'P 1'
#
loop_
_entity.id
_entity.type
_entity.pdbx_description
1 polymer ?
#
loop_
_entity_poly.entity_id
_entity_poly.type
_entity_poly.pdbx_seq_one_letter_code
_entity_poly.pdbx_strand_id
1 'polypeptide(L)'
;MSENSNQNPSTDQDRREFLKALATVPVLGLFLVNLWQKLSRDKLKRANLLSDLVQEKKAPAVISGLSDSKHLNIGIIGYGGRGSHLVRGAGFATKGWTDATYENSKNNKLDKAFATFMSQEDLNCSLVGVCDLFDVRANQAIDASQNEVRPGGKPKKGAVRYRHYKELLANMNIDAVIVATPDHWHSRITIDAAKAGKHVYCEKGLTRTFDEALNVYDTVKRTGITLQLGHQNRQVEANEKAKQIIDQGLLGPINLIELTTNRNSPWGAWVWTIHPDGNSKTIDWDTFQEPSPNKIPFGEEALRRFFRWRCWYDYGTGLSGDLFSHDFDATNQIMDLGIPKYASSSGGIYFYKDGRDVPDVWHATLEYPEKDLTLLYSATLSSNDSRGNRIMGHDATMILGGQSNIGSVGGFIVTADQESTQYRERLESGVINTKYPIYTYSPGSKQIDGVTSATSQYFANKGLLYTYREGKRVDPSHLHVKDWLDSIRGGTQPKCNIEVAFQEAVTCAMATESYLTGRRVEWDPKNRRLI
;
A
#
# COMPACT_ATOMS: atom_id res chain seq x y z
N MET A 1 -28.24 53.16 -0.55
CA MET A 1 -27.14 54.13 -0.62
C MET A 1 -26.10 53.62 0.36
N SER A 2 -24.92 53.22 0.00
CA SER A 2 -24.07 53.18 -1.20
C SER A 2 -23.14 51.97 -1.09
N GLU A 3 -22.98 51.31 -2.18
CA GLU A 3 -21.95 50.30 -2.41
C GLU A 3 -20.56 50.91 -2.25
N ASN A 4 -19.64 50.18 -1.60
CA ASN A 4 -18.22 50.45 -1.72
C ASN A 4 -17.50 49.18 -2.14
N SER A 5 -17.17 49.14 -3.42
CA SER A 5 -16.29 48.23 -4.08
C SER A 5 -14.84 48.47 -3.63
N ASN A 6 -14.26 47.56 -2.90
CA ASN A 6 -12.80 47.53 -2.65
C ASN A 6 -12.11 46.84 -3.83
N GLN A 7 -11.71 47.62 -4.83
CA GLN A 7 -10.70 47.26 -5.82
C GLN A 7 -9.32 47.51 -5.21
N ASN A 8 -8.47 46.52 -5.22
CA ASN A 8 -7.10 46.56 -4.72
C ASN A 8 -6.18 47.17 -5.77
N PRO A 9 -5.63 48.41 -5.62
CA PRO A 9 -4.92 49.14 -6.68
C PRO A 9 -3.47 48.70 -6.89
N SER A 10 -2.90 47.82 -6.06
CA SER A 10 -1.47 47.49 -6.07
C SER A 10 -1.03 46.57 -7.22
N THR A 11 -1.91 45.78 -7.77
CA THR A 11 -1.55 44.76 -8.78
C THR A 11 -1.43 45.34 -10.21
N ASP A 12 -2.07 46.46 -10.50
CA ASP A 12 -2.07 47.05 -11.85
C ASP A 12 -0.88 48.00 -12.05
N GLN A 13 -0.40 48.64 -11.00
CA GLN A 13 0.75 49.55 -11.04
C GLN A 13 2.06 48.76 -11.14
N ASP A 14 2.24 47.71 -10.37
CA ASP A 14 3.39 46.78 -10.45
C ASP A 14 3.46 46.11 -11.83
N ARG A 15 2.31 45.80 -12.41
CA ARG A 15 2.20 45.19 -13.74
C ARG A 15 2.61 46.17 -14.86
N ARG A 16 2.29 47.44 -14.73
CA ARG A 16 2.71 48.50 -15.69
C ARG A 16 4.19 48.84 -15.59
N GLU A 17 4.76 48.85 -14.39
CA GLU A 17 6.20 49.08 -14.17
C GLU A 17 7.04 47.91 -14.71
N PHE A 18 6.60 46.67 -14.48
CA PHE A 18 7.22 45.47 -15.04
C PHE A 18 7.19 45.45 -16.57
N LEU A 19 6.08 45.84 -17.19
CA LEU A 19 5.97 45.93 -18.64
C LEU A 19 6.81 47.07 -19.26
N LYS A 20 7.02 48.19 -18.54
CA LYS A 20 7.92 49.26 -18.95
C LYS A 20 9.39 48.85 -18.88
N ALA A 21 9.79 48.11 -17.86
CA ALA A 21 11.15 47.56 -17.74
C ALA A 21 11.47 46.52 -18.83
N LEU A 22 10.47 45.77 -19.30
CA LEU A 22 10.60 44.81 -20.42
C LEU A 22 10.75 45.47 -21.79
N ALA A 23 10.23 46.69 -21.97
CA ALA A 23 10.32 47.43 -23.25
C ALA A 23 11.73 47.93 -23.56
N THR A 24 12.64 47.94 -22.59
CA THR A 24 14.03 48.43 -22.76
C THR A 24 15.00 47.35 -23.27
N VAL A 25 14.57 46.07 -23.37
CA VAL A 25 15.38 44.96 -23.92
C VAL A 25 14.55 44.15 -24.92
N PRO A 26 14.49 44.57 -26.20
CA PRO A 26 13.48 44.07 -27.15
C PRO A 26 13.46 42.54 -27.37
N VAL A 27 14.61 41.88 -27.36
CA VAL A 27 14.71 40.44 -27.64
C VAL A 27 14.37 39.62 -26.39
N LEU A 28 14.82 40.01 -25.21
CA LEU A 28 14.54 39.33 -23.95
C LEU A 28 13.07 39.52 -23.53
N GLY A 29 12.52 40.71 -23.77
CA GLY A 29 11.12 41.01 -23.49
C GLY A 29 10.14 40.16 -24.30
N LEU A 30 10.39 39.97 -25.59
CA LEU A 30 9.58 39.08 -26.45
C LEU A 30 9.66 37.61 -26.00
N PHE A 31 10.84 37.15 -25.56
CA PHE A 31 11.00 35.77 -25.05
C PHE A 31 10.24 35.57 -23.74
N LEU A 32 10.32 36.49 -22.80
CA LEU A 32 9.62 36.42 -21.51
C LEU A 32 8.10 36.57 -21.66
N VAL A 33 7.63 37.42 -22.58
CA VAL A 33 6.19 37.53 -22.89
C VAL A 33 5.67 36.25 -23.52
N ASN A 34 6.40 35.64 -24.46
CA ASN A 34 6.03 34.35 -25.05
C ASN A 34 6.04 33.22 -24.05
N LEU A 35 7.04 33.20 -23.15
CA LEU A 35 7.12 32.22 -22.07
C LEU A 35 5.95 32.36 -21.07
N TRP A 36 5.63 33.60 -20.69
CA TRP A 36 4.49 33.89 -19.81
C TRP A 36 3.15 33.55 -20.46
N GLN A 37 2.96 33.85 -21.76
CA GLN A 37 1.76 33.46 -22.50
C GLN A 37 1.63 31.95 -22.62
N LYS A 38 2.75 31.24 -22.84
CA LYS A 38 2.77 29.77 -22.86
C LYS A 38 2.39 29.19 -21.51
N LEU A 39 3.00 29.67 -20.43
CA LEU A 39 2.70 29.23 -19.05
C LEU A 39 1.24 29.52 -18.65
N SER A 40 0.71 30.68 -19.07
CA SER A 40 -0.69 31.04 -18.80
C SER A 40 -1.68 30.19 -19.60
N ARG A 41 -1.37 29.89 -20.88
CA ARG A 41 -2.17 28.98 -21.71
C ARG A 41 -2.12 27.54 -21.16
N ASP A 42 -0.96 27.10 -20.70
CA ASP A 42 -0.81 25.77 -20.11
C ASP A 42 -1.57 25.65 -18.78
N LYS A 43 -1.59 26.71 -17.96
CA LYS A 43 -2.44 26.80 -16.75
C LYS A 43 -3.94 26.75 -17.07
N LEU A 44 -4.38 27.52 -18.07
CA LEU A 44 -5.79 27.53 -18.51
C LEU A 44 -6.21 26.18 -19.12
N LYS A 45 -5.35 25.57 -19.95
CA LYS A 45 -5.59 24.22 -20.49
C LYS A 45 -5.69 23.17 -19.38
N ARG A 46 -4.81 23.25 -18.37
CA ARG A 46 -4.87 22.37 -17.19
C ARG A 46 -6.15 22.55 -16.41
N ALA A 47 -6.55 23.79 -16.12
CA ALA A 47 -7.78 24.08 -15.39
C ALA A 47 -9.03 23.54 -16.11
N ASN A 48 -9.11 23.74 -17.43
CA ASN A 48 -10.21 23.23 -18.24
C ASN A 48 -10.20 21.70 -18.33
N LEU A 49 -9.03 21.07 -18.51
CA LEU A 49 -8.90 19.61 -18.51
C LEU A 49 -9.30 18.99 -17.17
N LEU A 50 -8.96 19.67 -16.06
CA LEU A 50 -9.30 19.25 -14.71
C LEU A 50 -10.80 19.41 -14.42
N SER A 51 -11.48 20.43 -15.00
CA SER A 51 -12.93 20.62 -14.86
C SER A 51 -13.74 19.58 -15.65
N ASP A 52 -13.25 19.21 -16.85
CA ASP A 52 -13.93 18.22 -17.70
C ASP A 52 -13.85 16.78 -17.15
N LEU A 53 -12.82 16.49 -16.33
CA LEU A 53 -12.68 15.19 -15.64
C LEU A 53 -13.60 15.05 -14.43
N VAL A 54 -14.14 16.14 -13.92
CA VAL A 54 -15.11 16.14 -12.79
C VAL A 54 -16.53 15.83 -13.27
N GLN A 55 -16.83 15.98 -14.58
CA GLN A 55 -18.12 15.51 -15.10
C GLN A 55 -18.17 13.99 -15.08
N GLU A 56 -19.19 13.43 -14.42
CA GLU A 56 -19.46 11.98 -14.41
C GLU A 56 -19.67 11.48 -15.84
N LYS A 57 -18.59 11.14 -16.53
CA LYS A 57 -18.70 10.26 -17.67
C LYS A 57 -19.10 8.90 -17.12
N LYS A 58 -20.18 8.32 -17.62
CA LYS A 58 -20.47 6.90 -17.36
C LYS A 58 -19.18 6.14 -17.62
N ALA A 59 -18.69 5.42 -16.60
CA ALA A 59 -17.56 4.54 -16.78
C ALA A 59 -17.79 3.75 -18.06
N PRO A 60 -16.78 3.59 -18.94
CA PRO A 60 -16.92 2.68 -20.07
C PRO A 60 -17.48 1.37 -19.50
N ALA A 61 -18.46 0.79 -20.17
CA ALA A 61 -19.03 -0.47 -19.71
C ALA A 61 -17.86 -1.41 -19.40
N VAL A 62 -17.85 -1.99 -18.19
CA VAL A 62 -16.89 -3.02 -17.83
C VAL A 62 -16.90 -3.99 -18.99
N ILE A 63 -15.79 -4.09 -19.71
CA ILE A 63 -15.72 -4.96 -20.87
C ILE A 63 -15.66 -6.38 -20.29
N SER A 64 -16.83 -6.93 -20.00
CA SER A 64 -16.99 -8.31 -19.61
C SER A 64 -16.53 -9.18 -20.80
N GLY A 65 -15.55 -10.03 -20.56
CA GLY A 65 -15.05 -10.98 -21.58
C GLY A 65 -13.94 -10.43 -22.47
N LEU A 66 -12.95 -9.74 -21.89
CA LEU A 66 -11.66 -9.58 -22.54
C LEU A 66 -11.04 -10.98 -22.71
N SER A 67 -10.50 -11.28 -23.89
CA SER A 67 -9.72 -12.51 -24.06
C SER A 67 -8.53 -12.49 -23.08
N ASP A 68 -8.14 -13.64 -22.53
CA ASP A 68 -6.97 -13.81 -21.66
C ASP A 68 -5.69 -13.20 -22.25
N SER A 69 -5.67 -12.93 -23.54
CA SER A 69 -4.56 -12.38 -24.31
C SER A 69 -4.59 -10.85 -24.45
N LYS A 70 -5.57 -10.10 -23.89
CA LYS A 70 -5.60 -8.64 -24.06
C LYS A 70 -4.39 -7.99 -23.41
N HIS A 71 -3.64 -7.21 -24.22
CA HIS A 71 -2.59 -6.34 -23.73
C HIS A 71 -3.18 -5.18 -22.92
N LEU A 72 -2.61 -4.89 -21.73
CA LEU A 72 -3.06 -3.81 -20.86
C LEU A 72 -2.01 -2.69 -20.75
N ASN A 73 -2.45 -1.47 -20.94
CA ASN A 73 -1.65 -0.28 -20.72
C ASN A 73 -1.87 0.23 -19.30
N ILE A 74 -0.80 0.26 -18.50
CA ILE A 74 -0.87 0.69 -17.10
C ILE A 74 -0.20 2.05 -16.89
N GLY A 75 -0.74 2.83 -15.96
CA GLY A 75 -0.13 4.05 -15.43
C GLY A 75 0.34 3.84 -14.00
N ILE A 76 1.41 4.53 -13.58
CA ILE A 76 1.85 4.62 -12.18
C ILE A 76 1.65 6.02 -11.64
N ILE A 77 1.02 6.14 -10.48
CA ILE A 77 0.85 7.37 -9.72
C ILE A 77 1.56 7.19 -8.37
N GLY A 78 2.73 7.85 -8.21
CA GLY A 78 3.66 7.68 -7.10
C GLY A 78 4.68 6.57 -7.34
N TYR A 79 5.93 6.97 -7.65
CA TYR A 79 7.07 6.04 -7.88
C TYR A 79 8.08 6.10 -6.74
N GLY A 80 7.58 6.10 -5.49
CA GLY A 80 8.42 5.93 -4.30
C GLY A 80 8.94 4.50 -4.16
N GLY A 81 9.47 4.16 -2.97
CA GLY A 81 9.99 2.81 -2.71
C GLY A 81 8.98 1.71 -3.02
N ARG A 82 7.71 1.90 -2.62
CA ARG A 82 6.67 0.91 -2.88
C ARG A 82 6.21 0.90 -4.35
N GLY A 83 6.02 2.08 -4.97
CA GLY A 83 5.67 2.17 -6.40
C GLY A 83 6.70 1.50 -7.29
N SER A 84 7.99 1.71 -7.04
CA SER A 84 9.07 1.04 -7.77
C SER A 84 9.05 -0.49 -7.58
N HIS A 85 8.67 -0.98 -6.39
CA HIS A 85 8.54 -2.43 -6.15
C HIS A 85 7.35 -3.03 -6.93
N LEU A 86 6.20 -2.35 -6.95
CA LEU A 86 5.04 -2.80 -7.73
C LEU A 86 5.31 -2.82 -9.24
N VAL A 87 5.99 -1.80 -9.73
CA VAL A 87 6.39 -1.72 -11.14
C VAL A 87 7.36 -2.84 -11.49
N ARG A 88 8.27 -3.24 -10.56
CA ARG A 88 9.07 -4.47 -10.74
C ARG A 88 8.21 -5.73 -10.73
N GLY A 89 7.18 -5.79 -9.88
CA GLY A 89 6.18 -6.87 -9.91
C GLY A 89 5.47 -6.98 -11.26
N ALA A 90 5.27 -5.84 -11.95
CA ALA A 90 4.73 -5.81 -13.32
C ALA A 90 5.79 -6.11 -14.42
N GLY A 91 7.05 -6.38 -14.04
CA GLY A 91 8.12 -6.71 -14.97
C GLY A 91 8.92 -5.50 -15.50
N PHE A 92 8.89 -4.34 -14.81
CA PHE A 92 9.65 -3.15 -15.20
C PHE A 92 10.58 -2.73 -14.06
N ALA A 93 11.86 -2.51 -14.33
CA ALA A 93 12.85 -2.08 -13.36
C ALA A 93 13.77 -1.02 -13.96
N THR A 94 14.29 -0.10 -13.16
CA THR A 94 15.30 0.85 -13.64
C THR A 94 16.58 0.12 -14.04
N LYS A 95 17.30 0.68 -15.01
CA LYS A 95 18.61 0.14 -15.43
C LYS A 95 19.57 0.08 -14.24
N GLY A 96 19.62 1.11 -13.41
CA GLY A 96 20.46 1.13 -12.21
C GLY A 96 20.15 -0.01 -11.23
N TRP A 97 18.86 -0.35 -11.05
CA TRP A 97 18.49 -1.47 -10.17
C TRP A 97 18.88 -2.83 -10.76
N THR A 98 18.67 -3.04 -12.08
CA THR A 98 19.05 -4.30 -12.74
C THR A 98 20.55 -4.51 -12.72
N ASP A 99 21.32 -3.47 -13.03
CA ASP A 99 22.79 -3.53 -12.99
C ASP A 99 23.29 -3.83 -11.57
N ALA A 100 22.82 -3.10 -10.56
CA ALA A 100 23.22 -3.28 -9.18
C ALA A 100 22.89 -4.69 -8.63
N THR A 101 21.66 -5.18 -8.89
CA THR A 101 21.26 -6.52 -8.41
C THR A 101 21.98 -7.65 -9.17
N TYR A 102 22.29 -7.44 -10.44
CA TYR A 102 23.11 -8.37 -11.21
C TYR A 102 24.54 -8.47 -10.65
N GLU A 103 25.20 -7.33 -10.40
CA GLU A 103 26.53 -7.32 -9.78
C GLU A 103 26.52 -7.90 -8.36
N ASN A 104 25.52 -7.57 -7.55
CA ASN A 104 25.35 -8.17 -6.22
C ASN A 104 25.22 -9.70 -6.29
N SER A 105 24.51 -10.24 -7.29
CA SER A 105 24.36 -11.68 -7.46
C SER A 105 25.65 -12.42 -7.81
N LYS A 106 26.60 -11.75 -8.46
CA LYS A 106 27.94 -12.28 -8.73
C LYS A 106 28.78 -12.39 -7.45
N ASN A 107 28.69 -11.35 -6.60
CA ASN A 107 29.46 -11.24 -5.37
C ASN A 107 28.85 -12.04 -4.21
N ASN A 108 27.54 -12.25 -4.22
CA ASN A 108 26.78 -12.98 -3.20
C ASN A 108 25.81 -13.97 -3.85
N LYS A 109 26.18 -15.24 -3.91
CA LYS A 109 25.35 -16.31 -4.48
C LYS A 109 24.00 -16.51 -3.77
N LEU A 110 23.83 -15.99 -2.56
CA LEU A 110 22.57 -16.02 -1.80
C LEU A 110 21.63 -14.89 -2.23
N ASP A 111 22.12 -13.83 -2.88
CA ASP A 111 21.28 -12.80 -3.46
C ASP A 111 20.61 -13.33 -4.73
N LYS A 112 19.30 -13.55 -4.66
CA LYS A 112 18.47 -14.05 -5.77
C LYS A 112 17.58 -12.98 -6.38
N ALA A 113 17.72 -11.70 -6.01
CA ALA A 113 16.83 -10.64 -6.43
C ALA A 113 16.75 -10.51 -7.95
N PHE A 114 17.91 -10.45 -8.62
CA PHE A 114 17.99 -10.40 -10.08
C PHE A 114 17.36 -11.64 -10.74
N ALA A 115 17.76 -12.84 -10.29
CA ALA A 115 17.26 -14.10 -10.85
C ALA A 115 15.75 -14.25 -10.64
N THR A 116 15.23 -13.85 -9.48
CA THR A 116 13.80 -13.86 -9.19
C THR A 116 13.04 -12.90 -10.09
N PHE A 117 13.56 -11.68 -10.32
CA PHE A 117 12.97 -10.71 -11.23
C PHE A 117 12.94 -11.24 -12.68
N MET A 118 14.08 -11.73 -13.18
CA MET A 118 14.17 -12.24 -14.57
C MET A 118 13.35 -13.51 -14.82
N SER A 119 13.03 -14.28 -13.76
CA SER A 119 12.19 -15.48 -13.86
C SER A 119 10.69 -15.19 -13.75
N GLN A 120 10.29 -13.93 -13.58
CA GLN A 120 8.88 -13.55 -13.60
C GLN A 120 8.25 -13.82 -14.97
N GLU A 121 6.97 -14.11 -14.96
CA GLU A 121 6.15 -14.20 -16.14
C GLU A 121 5.99 -12.82 -16.82
N ASP A 122 5.99 -12.74 -18.15
CA ASP A 122 5.60 -11.51 -18.86
C ASP A 122 4.07 -11.34 -18.73
N LEU A 123 3.66 -10.35 -17.97
CA LEU A 123 2.24 -10.09 -17.67
C LEU A 123 1.47 -9.44 -18.83
N ASN A 124 2.03 -9.40 -20.04
CA ASN A 124 1.42 -8.80 -21.22
C ASN A 124 0.85 -7.40 -20.94
N CYS A 125 1.67 -6.53 -20.36
CA CYS A 125 1.32 -5.13 -20.07
C CYS A 125 2.43 -4.17 -20.47
N SER A 126 2.09 -2.89 -20.61
CA SER A 126 3.05 -1.79 -20.82
C SER A 126 2.85 -0.69 -19.80
N LEU A 127 3.94 -0.20 -19.23
CA LEU A 127 3.94 1.02 -18.42
C LEU A 127 3.99 2.23 -19.37
N VAL A 128 2.85 2.91 -19.58
CA VAL A 128 2.71 3.97 -20.59
C VAL A 128 2.55 5.37 -20.01
N GLY A 129 2.21 5.48 -18.72
CA GLY A 129 2.02 6.75 -18.03
C GLY A 129 2.67 6.79 -16.66
N VAL A 130 3.26 7.92 -16.32
CA VAL A 130 3.94 8.17 -15.03
C VAL A 130 3.50 9.50 -14.46
N CYS A 131 3.06 9.51 -13.20
CA CYS A 131 2.83 10.72 -12.42
C CYS A 131 3.52 10.59 -11.06
N ASP A 132 4.52 11.42 -10.80
CA ASP A 132 5.14 11.61 -9.49
C ASP A 132 5.46 13.08 -9.28
N LEU A 133 5.25 13.57 -8.07
CA LEU A 133 5.46 14.97 -7.69
C LEU A 133 6.93 15.30 -7.44
N PHE A 134 7.81 14.30 -7.38
CA PHE A 134 9.25 14.45 -7.28
C PHE A 134 9.91 14.05 -8.61
N ASP A 135 10.57 15.01 -9.25
CA ASP A 135 11.15 14.88 -10.59
C ASP A 135 12.10 13.66 -10.72
N VAL A 136 12.90 13.41 -9.68
CA VAL A 136 13.84 12.28 -9.67
C VAL A 136 13.09 10.95 -9.80
N ARG A 137 12.03 10.76 -9.01
CA ARG A 137 11.21 9.53 -9.04
C ARG A 137 10.48 9.38 -10.36
N ALA A 138 9.94 10.48 -10.91
CA ALA A 138 9.29 10.45 -12.22
C ALA A 138 10.26 10.01 -13.32
N ASN A 139 11.48 10.51 -13.32
CA ASN A 139 12.52 10.13 -14.29
C ASN A 139 12.94 8.66 -14.12
N GLN A 140 13.06 8.17 -12.88
CA GLN A 140 13.32 6.75 -12.60
C GLN A 140 12.20 5.84 -13.12
N ALA A 141 10.93 6.25 -13.01
CA ALA A 141 9.82 5.48 -13.55
C ALA A 141 9.83 5.42 -15.09
N ILE A 142 10.23 6.51 -15.74
CA ILE A 142 10.42 6.53 -17.21
C ILE A 142 11.58 5.59 -17.59
N ASP A 143 12.71 5.66 -16.91
CA ASP A 143 13.84 4.74 -17.13
C ASP A 143 13.40 3.27 -16.99
N ALA A 144 12.64 2.95 -15.92
CA ALA A 144 12.13 1.59 -15.72
C ALA A 144 11.22 1.13 -16.87
N SER A 145 10.43 2.04 -17.47
CA SER A 145 9.52 1.71 -18.59
C SER A 145 10.26 1.37 -19.89
N GLN A 146 11.49 1.87 -20.05
CA GLN A 146 12.31 1.72 -21.26
C GLN A 146 13.35 0.61 -21.15
N ASN A 147 13.68 0.18 -19.93
CA ASN A 147 14.76 -0.78 -19.71
C ASN A 147 14.46 -2.12 -20.43
N GLU A 148 15.40 -2.54 -21.27
CA GLU A 148 15.31 -3.78 -22.05
C GLU A 148 15.60 -5.03 -21.22
N VAL A 149 16.30 -4.87 -20.06
CA VAL A 149 16.60 -5.96 -19.14
C VAL A 149 15.36 -6.23 -18.29
N ARG A 150 14.50 -7.12 -18.78
CA ARG A 150 13.21 -7.43 -18.17
C ARG A 150 12.73 -8.85 -18.48
N PRO A 151 11.77 -9.39 -17.69
CA PRO A 151 11.06 -10.62 -18.05
C PRO A 151 10.45 -10.52 -19.46
N GLY A 152 10.58 -11.58 -20.25
CA GLY A 152 10.12 -11.61 -21.64
C GLY A 152 11.02 -10.90 -22.66
N GLY A 153 12.05 -10.16 -22.22
CA GLY A 153 13.14 -9.66 -23.07
C GLY A 153 12.76 -8.69 -24.20
N LYS A 154 11.56 -8.10 -24.20
CA LYS A 154 11.10 -7.19 -25.25
C LYS A 154 11.23 -5.74 -24.82
N PRO A 155 11.90 -4.88 -25.62
CA PRO A 155 11.91 -3.44 -25.36
C PRO A 155 10.49 -2.88 -25.41
N LYS A 156 10.20 -1.88 -24.60
CA LYS A 156 8.93 -1.17 -24.55
C LYS A 156 9.15 0.32 -24.86
N LYS A 157 8.11 0.96 -25.40
CA LYS A 157 8.12 2.39 -25.59
C LYS A 157 8.11 3.08 -24.21
N GLY A 158 8.92 4.12 -24.03
CA GLY A 158 8.97 4.89 -22.79
C GLY A 158 7.63 5.50 -22.41
N ALA A 159 7.37 5.52 -21.10
CA ALA A 159 6.16 6.11 -20.55
C ALA A 159 6.16 7.64 -20.70
N VAL A 160 4.97 8.21 -20.87
CA VAL A 160 4.75 9.66 -20.87
C VAL A 160 4.64 10.15 -19.43
N ARG A 161 5.35 11.23 -19.10
CA ARG A 161 5.22 11.91 -17.82
C ARG A 161 4.02 12.86 -17.81
N TYR A 162 3.20 12.75 -16.77
CA TYR A 162 2.13 13.67 -16.43
C TYR A 162 2.48 14.42 -15.15
N ARG A 163 2.21 15.72 -15.09
CA ARG A 163 2.49 16.56 -13.91
C ARG A 163 1.42 16.40 -12.84
N HIS A 164 0.20 16.09 -13.23
CA HIS A 164 -0.91 15.86 -12.32
C HIS A 164 -1.62 14.53 -12.68
N TYR A 165 -2.03 13.76 -11.67
CA TYR A 165 -2.64 12.45 -11.87
C TYR A 165 -3.92 12.50 -12.75
N LYS A 166 -4.70 13.58 -12.69
CA LYS A 166 -5.90 13.75 -13.53
C LYS A 166 -5.56 13.83 -15.02
N GLU A 167 -4.43 14.40 -15.37
CA GLU A 167 -3.94 14.41 -16.75
C GLU A 167 -3.63 12.99 -17.22
N LEU A 168 -3.05 12.15 -16.34
CA LEU A 168 -2.82 10.73 -16.61
C LEU A 168 -4.14 9.97 -16.78
N LEU A 169 -5.12 10.19 -15.90
CA LEU A 169 -6.43 9.55 -15.96
C LEU A 169 -7.22 9.93 -17.23
N ALA A 170 -7.02 11.15 -17.75
CA ALA A 170 -7.65 11.60 -18.99
C ALA A 170 -7.16 10.88 -20.24
N ASN A 171 -6.00 10.20 -20.17
CA ASN A 171 -5.50 9.44 -21.31
C ASN A 171 -6.32 8.17 -21.53
N MET A 172 -7.03 8.14 -22.67
CA MET A 172 -7.90 7.01 -23.05
C MET A 172 -7.12 5.72 -23.37
N ASN A 173 -5.81 5.81 -23.61
CA ASN A 173 -4.96 4.64 -23.88
C ASN A 173 -4.48 3.94 -22.60
N ILE A 174 -4.80 4.46 -21.42
CA ILE A 174 -4.49 3.81 -20.14
C ILE A 174 -5.72 3.00 -19.73
N ASP A 175 -5.56 1.70 -19.52
CA ASP A 175 -6.62 0.81 -19.07
C ASP A 175 -6.74 0.79 -17.54
N ALA A 176 -5.59 0.85 -16.85
CA ALA A 176 -5.52 0.64 -15.41
C ALA A 176 -4.40 1.46 -14.77
N VAL A 177 -4.53 1.76 -13.48
CA VAL A 177 -3.54 2.56 -12.75
C VAL A 177 -3.11 1.89 -11.44
N ILE A 178 -1.82 1.98 -11.14
CA ILE A 178 -1.25 1.66 -9.84
C ILE A 178 -1.15 2.96 -9.04
N VAL A 179 -1.79 3.02 -7.88
CA VAL A 179 -1.75 4.15 -6.95
C VAL A 179 -0.86 3.78 -5.78
N ALA A 180 0.32 4.38 -5.70
CA ALA A 180 1.33 4.13 -4.66
C ALA A 180 1.89 5.44 -4.09
N THR A 181 0.99 6.39 -3.91
CA THR A 181 1.20 7.69 -3.27
C THR A 181 1.23 7.52 -1.73
N PRO A 182 1.47 8.59 -0.95
CA PRO A 182 1.08 8.62 0.46
C PRO A 182 -0.43 8.48 0.65
N ASP A 183 -0.86 7.97 1.82
CA ASP A 183 -2.22 7.52 2.10
C ASP A 183 -3.29 8.61 1.87
N HIS A 184 -2.96 9.88 2.15
CA HIS A 184 -3.90 11.01 1.99
C HIS A 184 -4.36 11.28 0.55
N TRP A 185 -3.71 10.65 -0.43
CA TRP A 185 -4.09 10.72 -1.84
C TRP A 185 -4.87 9.51 -2.32
N HIS A 186 -4.83 8.37 -1.59
CA HIS A 186 -5.36 7.09 -2.07
C HIS A 186 -6.85 7.16 -2.39
N SER A 187 -7.67 7.63 -1.45
CA SER A 187 -9.11 7.74 -1.62
C SER A 187 -9.48 8.60 -2.85
N ARG A 188 -8.94 9.81 -2.92
CA ARG A 188 -9.25 10.76 -3.99
C ARG A 188 -8.86 10.24 -5.37
N ILE A 189 -7.63 9.72 -5.50
CA ILE A 189 -7.14 9.18 -6.78
C ILE A 189 -7.94 7.95 -7.18
N THR A 190 -8.24 7.05 -6.24
CA THR A 190 -9.03 5.83 -6.51
C THR A 190 -10.45 6.18 -7.00
N ILE A 191 -11.11 7.13 -6.36
CA ILE A 191 -12.44 7.61 -6.77
C ILE A 191 -12.39 8.23 -8.17
N ASP A 192 -11.44 9.12 -8.44
CA ASP A 192 -11.31 9.78 -9.74
C ASP A 192 -10.93 8.79 -10.84
N ALA A 193 -10.07 7.81 -10.55
CA ALA A 193 -9.73 6.74 -11.48
C ALA A 193 -10.93 5.86 -11.81
N ALA A 194 -11.70 5.46 -10.79
CA ALA A 194 -12.91 4.67 -10.97
C ALA A 194 -13.95 5.42 -11.83
N LYS A 195 -14.16 6.72 -11.57
CA LYS A 195 -15.06 7.59 -12.37
C LYS A 195 -14.57 7.74 -13.82
N ALA A 196 -13.24 7.74 -14.03
CA ALA A 196 -12.64 7.75 -15.38
C ALA A 196 -12.65 6.37 -16.07
N GLY A 197 -13.26 5.34 -15.45
CA GLY A 197 -13.34 3.98 -15.97
C GLY A 197 -12.02 3.22 -15.95
N LYS A 198 -11.05 3.63 -15.14
CA LYS A 198 -9.76 2.95 -15.01
C LYS A 198 -9.84 1.91 -13.89
N HIS A 199 -9.32 0.71 -14.14
CA HIS A 199 -9.10 -0.28 -13.09
C HIS A 199 -8.00 0.19 -12.15
N VAL A 200 -8.07 -0.17 -10.86
CA VAL A 200 -7.18 0.40 -9.84
C VAL A 200 -6.50 -0.70 -9.03
N TYR A 201 -5.18 -0.63 -8.96
CA TYR A 201 -4.39 -1.22 -7.89
C TYR A 201 -4.04 -0.08 -6.93
N CYS A 202 -4.58 -0.09 -5.72
CA CYS A 202 -4.25 0.92 -4.71
C CYS A 202 -3.37 0.32 -3.61
N GLU A 203 -2.28 0.99 -3.23
CA GLU A 203 -1.52 0.57 -2.05
C GLU A 203 -2.34 0.71 -0.77
N LYS A 204 -1.99 -0.08 0.22
CA LYS A 204 -2.55 -0.02 1.58
C LYS A 204 -1.98 1.23 2.31
N GLY A 205 -2.56 1.86 3.32
CA GLY A 205 -3.96 1.86 3.72
C GLY A 205 -4.83 2.54 2.67
N LEU A 206 -5.91 1.90 2.37
CA LEU A 206 -6.80 2.38 1.32
C LEU A 206 -7.29 3.81 1.57
N THR A 207 -7.61 4.12 2.81
CA THR A 207 -8.19 5.41 3.23
C THR A 207 -7.72 5.79 4.62
N ARG A 208 -7.82 7.10 4.96
CA ARG A 208 -7.47 7.60 6.30
C ARG A 208 -8.66 7.63 7.24
N THR A 209 -9.86 7.81 6.70
CA THR A 209 -11.08 7.97 7.49
C THR A 209 -12.15 6.99 7.05
N PHE A 210 -13.13 6.79 7.92
CA PHE A 210 -14.30 5.96 7.65
C PHE A 210 -15.12 6.51 6.45
N ASP A 211 -15.34 7.82 6.38
CA ASP A 211 -16.08 8.44 5.27
C ASP A 211 -15.37 8.26 3.93
N GLU A 212 -14.05 8.34 3.91
CA GLU A 212 -13.26 8.02 2.71
C GLU A 212 -13.48 6.56 2.30
N ALA A 213 -13.52 5.62 3.26
CA ALA A 213 -13.74 4.20 2.97
C ALA A 213 -15.12 3.93 2.35
N LEU A 214 -16.17 4.55 2.89
CA LEU A 214 -17.52 4.49 2.32
C LEU A 214 -17.55 5.03 0.89
N ASN A 215 -16.96 6.20 0.67
CA ASN A 215 -16.97 6.86 -0.64
C ASN A 215 -16.22 6.04 -1.70
N VAL A 216 -15.07 5.45 -1.34
CA VAL A 216 -14.32 4.55 -2.23
C VAL A 216 -15.14 3.31 -2.54
N TYR A 217 -15.68 2.64 -1.51
CA TYR A 217 -16.49 1.43 -1.66
C TYR A 217 -17.67 1.67 -2.60
N ASP A 218 -18.50 2.70 -2.32
CA ASP A 218 -19.68 3.01 -3.11
C ASP A 218 -19.34 3.41 -4.55
N THR A 219 -18.23 4.13 -4.75
CA THR A 219 -17.78 4.51 -6.10
C THR A 219 -17.32 3.29 -6.89
N VAL A 220 -16.51 2.41 -6.32
CA VAL A 220 -16.03 1.20 -7.00
C VAL A 220 -17.18 0.26 -7.33
N LYS A 221 -18.14 0.07 -6.39
CA LYS A 221 -19.35 -0.74 -6.63
C LYS A 221 -20.22 -0.17 -7.75
N ARG A 222 -20.41 1.14 -7.79
CA ARG A 222 -21.22 1.82 -8.80
C ARG A 222 -20.58 1.79 -10.18
N THR A 223 -19.25 1.98 -10.26
CA THR A 223 -18.55 2.04 -11.54
C THR A 223 -18.23 0.65 -12.09
N GLY A 224 -18.16 -0.37 -11.23
CA GLY A 224 -17.88 -1.75 -11.61
C GLY A 224 -16.43 -1.99 -12.04
N ILE A 225 -15.49 -1.07 -11.76
CA ILE A 225 -14.07 -1.29 -12.06
C ILE A 225 -13.50 -2.40 -11.18
N THR A 226 -12.45 -3.06 -11.65
CA THR A 226 -11.69 -4.00 -10.84
C THR A 226 -10.72 -3.23 -9.95
N LEU A 227 -10.91 -3.33 -8.62
CA LEU A 227 -9.99 -2.79 -7.63
C LEU A 227 -9.26 -3.91 -6.91
N GLN A 228 -7.94 -3.75 -6.73
CA GLN A 228 -7.12 -4.55 -5.83
C GLN A 228 -6.40 -3.66 -4.83
N LEU A 229 -6.53 -3.96 -3.53
CA LEU A 229 -5.74 -3.34 -2.47
C LEU A 229 -4.39 -4.04 -2.31
N GLY A 230 -3.33 -3.29 -2.05
CA GLY A 230 -1.93 -3.71 -2.05
C GLY A 230 -1.51 -4.62 -0.88
N HIS A 231 -2.31 -5.64 -0.55
CA HIS A 231 -1.98 -6.66 0.44
C HIS A 231 -1.40 -7.93 -0.22
N GLN A 232 -0.18 -7.82 -0.74
CA GLN A 232 0.50 -8.91 -1.45
C GLN A 232 0.69 -10.18 -0.62
N ASN A 233 0.62 -10.08 0.72
CA ASN A 233 0.72 -11.24 1.61
C ASN A 233 -0.42 -12.25 1.41
N ARG A 234 -1.54 -11.85 0.81
CA ARG A 234 -2.59 -12.77 0.38
C ARG A 234 -2.15 -13.79 -0.67
N GLN A 235 -0.99 -13.59 -1.28
CA GLN A 235 -0.37 -14.54 -2.21
C GLN A 235 0.56 -15.54 -1.51
N VAL A 236 0.77 -15.41 -0.19
CA VAL A 236 1.65 -16.29 0.57
C VAL A 236 0.96 -17.64 0.82
N GLU A 237 1.59 -18.72 0.38
CA GLU A 237 1.04 -20.09 0.50
C GLU A 237 0.78 -20.50 1.96
N ALA A 238 1.59 -20.01 2.91
CA ALA A 238 1.42 -20.29 4.32
C ALA A 238 0.04 -19.87 4.86
N ASN A 239 -0.50 -18.74 4.40
CA ASN A 239 -1.82 -18.27 4.81
C ASN A 239 -2.93 -19.20 4.31
N GLU A 240 -2.82 -19.69 3.07
CA GLU A 240 -3.76 -20.67 2.51
C GLU A 240 -3.72 -21.99 3.28
N LYS A 241 -2.52 -22.46 3.68
CA LYS A 241 -2.34 -23.65 4.50
C LYS A 241 -2.84 -23.46 5.94
N ALA A 242 -2.58 -22.30 6.55
CA ALA A 242 -3.10 -21.96 7.86
C ALA A 242 -4.64 -21.99 7.87
N LYS A 243 -5.28 -21.39 6.86
CA LYS A 243 -6.74 -21.46 6.71
C LYS A 243 -7.24 -22.91 6.65
N GLN A 244 -6.59 -23.76 5.84
CA GLN A 244 -6.98 -25.18 5.75
C GLN A 244 -6.92 -25.90 7.10
N ILE A 245 -5.93 -25.62 7.95
CA ILE A 245 -5.79 -26.20 9.30
C ILE A 245 -6.94 -25.73 10.20
N ILE A 246 -7.29 -24.46 10.12
CA ILE A 246 -8.40 -23.87 10.90
C ILE A 246 -9.75 -24.40 10.45
N ASP A 247 -9.99 -24.45 9.15
CA ASP A 247 -11.24 -24.98 8.56
C ASP A 247 -11.47 -26.45 8.90
N GLN A 248 -10.39 -27.22 9.17
CA GLN A 248 -10.45 -28.60 9.66
C GLN A 248 -10.71 -28.72 11.16
N GLY A 249 -10.81 -27.58 11.88
CA GLY A 249 -11.08 -27.56 13.32
C GLY A 249 -9.93 -28.06 14.22
N LEU A 250 -8.69 -28.09 13.71
CA LEU A 250 -7.53 -28.60 14.44
C LEU A 250 -7.14 -27.76 15.68
N LEU A 251 -7.63 -26.53 15.82
CA LEU A 251 -7.41 -25.70 17.00
C LEU A 251 -8.54 -25.79 18.03
N GLY A 252 -9.67 -26.44 17.70
CA GLY A 252 -10.90 -26.34 18.48
C GLY A 252 -11.52 -24.93 18.41
N PRO A 253 -12.42 -24.55 19.32
CA PRO A 253 -12.98 -23.21 19.42
C PRO A 253 -11.88 -22.16 19.63
N ILE A 254 -11.81 -21.17 18.73
CA ILE A 254 -10.82 -20.08 18.78
C ILE A 254 -11.46 -18.86 19.42
N ASN A 255 -10.87 -18.31 20.48
CA ASN A 255 -11.42 -17.18 21.23
C ASN A 255 -10.46 -15.98 21.36
N LEU A 256 -9.17 -16.17 21.07
CA LEU A 256 -8.18 -15.10 21.17
C LEU A 256 -7.17 -15.17 20.02
N ILE A 257 -6.90 -14.00 19.45
CA ILE A 257 -5.81 -13.78 18.48
C ILE A 257 -4.90 -12.69 19.03
N GLU A 258 -3.59 -12.95 19.06
CA GLU A 258 -2.57 -11.96 19.41
C GLU A 258 -1.68 -11.68 18.20
N LEU A 259 -1.58 -10.40 17.83
CA LEU A 259 -0.73 -9.94 16.73
C LEU A 259 0.28 -8.92 17.27
N THR A 260 1.50 -8.96 16.75
CA THR A 260 2.58 -8.10 17.24
C THR A 260 3.47 -7.61 16.10
N THR A 261 3.65 -6.29 16.00
CA THR A 261 4.63 -5.68 15.08
C THR A 261 5.61 -4.81 15.84
N ASN A 262 6.82 -5.32 16.09
CA ASN A 262 7.85 -4.60 16.83
C ASN A 262 9.05 -4.30 15.93
N ARG A 263 9.60 -3.08 16.04
CA ARG A 263 10.73 -2.59 15.27
C ARG A 263 11.64 -1.76 16.17
N ASN A 264 12.94 -1.78 15.91
CA ASN A 264 13.90 -0.97 16.67
C ASN A 264 14.99 -0.42 15.72
N SER A 265 14.59 0.49 14.86
CA SER A 265 15.52 1.21 14.00
C SER A 265 14.89 2.51 13.51
N PRO A 266 15.70 3.56 13.25
CA PRO A 266 15.19 4.80 12.65
C PRO A 266 14.44 4.56 11.33
N TRP A 267 14.94 3.66 10.49
CA TRP A 267 14.28 3.30 9.24
C TRP A 267 12.91 2.64 9.48
N GLY A 268 12.84 1.72 10.44
CA GLY A 268 11.58 1.06 10.85
C GLY A 268 10.57 2.00 11.47
N ALA A 269 11.03 3.10 12.07
CA ALA A 269 10.21 4.17 12.63
C ALA A 269 9.97 5.33 11.66
N TRP A 270 10.17 5.09 10.35
CA TRP A 270 9.96 6.02 9.24
C TRP A 270 10.85 7.26 9.24
N VAL A 271 11.95 7.26 10.01
CA VAL A 271 12.96 8.33 9.99
C VAL A 271 13.87 8.13 8.77
N TRP A 272 13.32 8.31 7.58
CA TRP A 272 14.03 8.10 6.33
C TRP A 272 14.90 9.30 5.97
N THR A 273 15.96 9.01 5.19
CA THR A 273 16.85 10.04 4.67
C THR A 273 16.12 10.95 3.69
N ILE A 274 16.31 12.26 3.84
CA ILE A 274 15.86 13.25 2.87
C ILE A 274 16.78 13.16 1.64
N HIS A 275 16.18 13.05 0.46
CA HIS A 275 16.95 12.95 -0.78
C HIS A 275 17.68 14.26 -1.05
N PRO A 276 18.99 14.25 -1.44
CA PRO A 276 19.77 15.46 -1.64
C PRO A 276 19.20 16.39 -2.72
N ASP A 277 18.55 15.85 -3.75
CA ASP A 277 17.88 16.63 -4.80
C ASP A 277 16.48 17.11 -4.40
N GLY A 278 16.03 16.89 -3.17
CA GLY A 278 14.75 17.36 -2.66
C GLY A 278 14.76 18.87 -2.43
N ASN A 279 14.07 19.63 -3.26
CA ASN A 279 13.95 21.08 -3.14
C ASN A 279 12.68 21.61 -3.85
N SER A 280 12.40 22.91 -3.74
CA SER A 280 11.19 23.55 -4.31
C SER A 280 11.10 23.52 -5.83
N LYS A 281 12.18 23.22 -6.54
CA LYS A 281 12.20 23.11 -8.01
C LYS A 281 11.91 21.70 -8.48
N THR A 282 12.22 20.70 -7.65
CA THR A 282 12.11 19.28 -7.98
C THR A 282 10.90 18.61 -7.35
N ILE A 283 10.30 19.20 -6.32
CA ILE A 283 9.10 18.70 -5.62
C ILE A 283 7.94 19.66 -5.83
N ASP A 284 6.82 19.16 -6.33
CA ASP A 284 5.54 19.90 -6.35
C ASP A 284 4.86 19.77 -4.98
N TRP A 285 5.29 20.62 -4.05
CA TRP A 285 4.82 20.62 -2.67
C TRP A 285 3.35 21.05 -2.53
N ASP A 286 2.93 22.03 -3.31
CA ASP A 286 1.56 22.55 -3.24
C ASP A 286 0.55 21.46 -3.65
N THR A 287 0.84 20.73 -4.71
CA THR A 287 0.04 19.56 -5.07
C THR A 287 0.14 18.45 -4.02
N PHE A 288 1.34 18.17 -3.45
CA PHE A 288 1.50 17.13 -2.43
C PHE A 288 0.55 17.31 -1.26
N GLN A 289 0.46 18.54 -0.73
CA GLN A 289 -0.36 18.82 0.46
C GLN A 289 -1.83 19.17 0.14
N GLU A 290 -2.26 19.14 -1.13
CA GLU A 290 -3.61 19.58 -1.52
C GLU A 290 -4.75 18.91 -0.70
N PRO A 291 -4.75 17.60 -0.40
CA PRO A 291 -5.77 16.99 0.44
C PRO A 291 -5.57 17.21 1.95
N SER A 292 -4.41 17.67 2.38
CA SER A 292 -4.16 17.90 3.82
C SER A 292 -4.98 19.08 4.33
N PRO A 293 -5.59 18.98 5.52
CA PRO A 293 -6.28 20.11 6.14
C PRO A 293 -5.32 21.23 6.56
N ASN A 294 -4.08 20.88 6.90
CA ASN A 294 -3.06 21.81 7.38
C ASN A 294 -2.03 22.09 6.27
N LYS A 295 -1.96 23.34 5.84
CA LYS A 295 -1.00 23.78 4.83
C LYS A 295 0.21 24.45 5.48
N ILE A 296 1.40 24.04 5.05
CA ILE A 296 2.65 24.68 5.47
C ILE A 296 3.45 25.15 4.24
N PRO A 297 4.21 26.24 4.35
CA PRO A 297 5.06 26.68 3.25
C PRO A 297 6.18 25.67 2.99
N PHE A 298 6.72 25.69 1.75
CA PHE A 298 7.89 24.88 1.43
C PHE A 298 9.11 25.33 2.26
N GLY A 299 9.81 24.36 2.86
CA GLY A 299 10.97 24.57 3.71
C GLY A 299 11.50 23.25 4.26
N GLU A 300 12.34 23.29 5.28
CA GLU A 300 12.91 22.10 5.89
C GLU A 300 11.84 21.17 6.46
N GLU A 301 10.83 21.72 7.12
CA GLU A 301 9.72 20.93 7.65
C GLU A 301 8.88 20.29 6.53
N ALA A 302 8.66 20.99 5.42
CA ALA A 302 7.98 20.43 4.25
C ALA A 302 8.77 19.25 3.65
N LEU A 303 10.10 19.38 3.55
CA LEU A 303 10.97 18.27 3.11
C LEU A 303 10.89 17.07 4.06
N ARG A 304 10.91 17.31 5.37
CA ARG A 304 10.72 16.25 6.36
C ARG A 304 9.38 15.55 6.17
N ARG A 305 8.28 16.29 6.03
CA ARG A 305 6.94 15.75 5.82
C ARG A 305 6.80 15.03 4.48
N PHE A 306 7.44 15.50 3.43
CA PHE A 306 7.42 14.84 2.12
C PHE A 306 8.09 13.46 2.16
N PHE A 307 9.29 13.34 2.76
CA PHE A 307 10.05 12.09 2.78
C PHE A 307 9.66 11.16 3.93
N ARG A 308 9.11 11.70 5.04
CA ARG A 308 8.72 10.96 6.25
C ARG A 308 7.23 11.08 6.55
N TRP A 309 6.40 11.19 5.53
CA TRP A 309 4.97 11.50 5.62
C TRP A 309 4.18 10.61 6.59
N ARG A 310 4.63 9.37 6.83
CA ARG A 310 4.01 8.44 7.80
C ARG A 310 4.07 8.91 9.24
N CYS A 311 4.93 9.87 9.53
CA CYS A 311 5.05 10.44 10.87
C CYS A 311 3.93 11.43 11.21
N TRP A 312 3.07 11.81 10.25
CA TRP A 312 1.98 12.78 10.45
C TRP A 312 0.65 12.27 9.93
N TYR A 313 -0.39 12.40 10.77
CA TYR A 313 -1.77 12.06 10.40
C TYR A 313 -2.34 12.90 9.26
N ASP A 314 -1.74 14.06 8.97
CA ASP A 314 -2.08 14.84 7.78
C ASP A 314 -1.87 14.07 6.47
N TYR A 315 -0.95 13.10 6.45
CA TYR A 315 -0.52 12.40 5.24
C TYR A 315 -0.62 10.87 5.32
N GLY A 316 -0.66 10.31 6.53
CA GLY A 316 -0.66 8.87 6.78
C GLY A 316 -1.77 8.42 7.73
N THR A 317 -1.82 7.12 7.93
CA THR A 317 -2.79 6.42 8.77
C THR A 317 -2.19 5.93 10.09
N GLY A 318 -0.94 6.30 10.37
CA GLY A 318 -0.23 5.86 11.57
C GLY A 318 0.02 4.35 11.63
N LEU A 319 0.22 3.83 12.84
CA LEU A 319 0.48 2.40 13.06
C LEU A 319 -0.71 1.51 12.66
N SER A 320 -1.93 2.03 12.72
CA SER A 320 -3.14 1.32 12.32
C SER A 320 -3.11 0.95 10.83
N GLY A 321 -3.08 1.92 9.92
CA GLY A 321 -3.12 1.64 8.49
C GLY A 321 -1.76 1.26 7.89
N ASP A 322 -0.61 1.62 8.50
CA ASP A 322 0.68 1.24 7.91
C ASP A 322 1.17 -0.15 8.34
N LEU A 323 1.00 -0.54 9.60
CA LEU A 323 1.50 -1.83 10.13
C LEU A 323 0.40 -2.81 10.46
N PHE A 324 -0.55 -2.42 11.32
CA PHE A 324 -1.64 -3.30 11.74
C PHE A 324 -2.45 -3.82 10.55
N SER A 325 -2.70 -3.00 9.54
CA SER A 325 -3.44 -3.40 8.32
C SER A 325 -2.89 -4.68 7.68
N HIS A 326 -1.56 -4.88 7.68
CA HIS A 326 -0.94 -6.09 7.12
C HIS A 326 -1.24 -7.34 7.95
N ASP A 327 -1.12 -7.22 9.28
CA ASP A 327 -1.37 -8.35 10.20
C ASP A 327 -2.87 -8.68 10.24
N PHE A 328 -3.70 -7.64 10.25
CA PHE A 328 -5.15 -7.78 10.17
C PHE A 328 -5.59 -8.46 8.86
N ASP A 329 -5.12 -7.98 7.71
CA ASP A 329 -5.50 -8.53 6.41
C ASP A 329 -5.11 -10.01 6.26
N ALA A 330 -3.88 -10.38 6.68
CA ALA A 330 -3.43 -11.77 6.68
C ALA A 330 -4.31 -12.64 7.60
N THR A 331 -4.63 -12.14 8.79
CA THR A 331 -5.48 -12.84 9.75
C THR A 331 -6.93 -12.91 9.25
N ASN A 332 -7.45 -11.85 8.63
CA ASN A 332 -8.77 -11.83 8.00
C ASN A 332 -8.86 -12.85 6.84
N GLN A 333 -7.77 -13.02 6.07
CA GLN A 333 -7.70 -14.07 5.04
C GLN A 333 -7.78 -15.48 5.64
N ILE A 334 -7.14 -15.70 6.80
CA ILE A 334 -7.08 -17.00 7.47
C ILE A 334 -8.40 -17.32 8.19
N MET A 335 -8.99 -16.33 8.87
CA MET A 335 -10.08 -16.50 9.83
C MET A 335 -11.45 -16.02 9.34
N ASP A 336 -11.53 -15.34 8.18
CA ASP A 336 -12.74 -14.67 7.69
C ASP A 336 -13.40 -13.75 8.75
N LEU A 337 -12.59 -12.87 9.38
CA LEU A 337 -13.01 -12.07 10.53
C LEU A 337 -14.10 -11.04 10.17
N GLY A 338 -13.93 -10.33 9.05
CA GLY A 338 -14.76 -9.19 8.71
C GLY A 338 -14.47 -7.95 9.58
N ILE A 339 -15.42 -7.01 9.63
CA ILE A 339 -15.33 -5.81 10.45
C ILE A 339 -15.67 -6.17 11.90
N PRO A 340 -14.86 -5.74 12.91
CA PRO A 340 -15.18 -5.97 14.31
C PRO A 340 -16.43 -5.20 14.74
N LYS A 341 -17.15 -5.73 15.71
CA LYS A 341 -18.27 -4.98 16.33
C LYS A 341 -17.74 -3.78 17.10
N TYR A 342 -16.62 -3.94 17.81
CA TYR A 342 -16.02 -2.87 18.61
C TYR A 342 -14.52 -2.81 18.44
N ALA A 343 -13.97 -1.59 18.53
CA ALA A 343 -12.54 -1.32 18.59
C ALA A 343 -12.21 -0.38 19.74
N SER A 344 -11.14 -0.71 20.47
CA SER A 344 -10.55 0.13 21.51
C SER A 344 -9.04 0.22 21.31
N SER A 345 -8.47 1.43 21.40
CA SER A 345 -7.04 1.65 21.15
C SER A 345 -6.42 2.60 22.17
N SER A 346 -5.12 2.38 22.41
CA SER A 346 -4.30 3.24 23.26
C SER A 346 -2.85 3.27 22.75
N GLY A 347 -2.08 4.27 23.19
CA GLY A 347 -0.69 4.41 22.81
C GLY A 347 -0.13 5.79 23.10
N GLY A 348 1.03 6.11 22.51
CA GLY A 348 1.64 7.42 22.67
C GLY A 348 2.98 7.55 21.96
N ILE A 349 3.54 8.75 21.99
CA ILE A 349 4.87 9.07 21.48
C ILE A 349 5.83 9.04 22.67
N TYR A 350 6.55 7.93 22.84
CA TYR A 350 7.39 7.72 24.02
C TYR A 350 8.89 7.82 23.72
N PHE A 351 9.33 7.36 22.58
CA PHE A 351 10.74 7.34 22.20
C PHE A 351 11.10 8.35 21.10
N TYR A 352 10.40 8.36 19.95
CA TYR A 352 10.72 9.23 18.82
C TYR A 352 10.13 10.63 18.99
N LYS A 353 10.87 11.54 19.69
CA LYS A 353 10.49 12.94 19.94
C LYS A 353 10.90 13.87 18.80
N ASP A 354 10.63 13.50 17.55
CA ASP A 354 11.06 14.16 16.32
C ASP A 354 10.00 15.10 15.70
N GLY A 355 8.96 15.45 16.47
CA GLY A 355 7.89 16.35 16.02
C GLY A 355 6.75 15.65 15.29
N ARG A 356 6.72 14.32 15.29
CA ARG A 356 5.60 13.54 14.75
C ARG A 356 4.36 13.68 15.63
N ASP A 357 3.19 13.45 15.05
CA ASP A 357 1.92 13.30 15.78
C ASP A 357 1.42 11.83 15.82
N VAL A 358 2.03 10.95 15.02
CA VAL A 358 1.75 9.52 15.01
C VAL A 358 2.48 8.83 16.17
N PRO A 359 1.81 7.97 16.98
CA PRO A 359 2.42 7.25 18.08
C PRO A 359 3.52 6.29 17.63
N ASP A 360 4.51 6.07 18.49
CA ASP A 360 5.56 5.05 18.31
C ASP A 360 5.34 3.79 19.16
N VAL A 361 4.35 3.82 20.06
CA VAL A 361 3.77 2.66 20.75
C VAL A 361 2.26 2.73 20.61
N TRP A 362 1.66 1.62 20.16
CA TRP A 362 0.22 1.60 19.92
C TRP A 362 -0.36 0.18 20.09
N HIS A 363 -1.56 0.11 20.68
CA HIS A 363 -2.30 -1.11 20.94
C HIS A 363 -3.74 -0.97 20.47
N ALA A 364 -4.31 -2.08 20.01
CA ALA A 364 -5.74 -2.17 19.70
C ALA A 364 -6.34 -3.48 20.18
N THR A 365 -7.58 -3.41 20.66
CA THR A 365 -8.44 -4.54 20.96
C THR A 365 -9.63 -4.49 20.01
N LEU A 366 -9.85 -5.55 19.25
CA LEU A 366 -10.99 -5.71 18.35
C LEU A 366 -11.88 -6.84 18.86
N GLU A 367 -13.16 -6.58 19.01
CA GLU A 367 -14.09 -7.55 19.57
C GLU A 367 -15.09 -8.01 18.50
N TYR A 368 -15.27 -9.33 18.43
CA TYR A 368 -16.19 -10.03 17.54
C TYR A 368 -17.15 -10.89 18.38
N PRO A 369 -18.15 -10.28 19.07
CA PRO A 369 -19.04 -11.04 19.96
C PRO A 369 -19.82 -12.15 19.24
N GLU A 370 -20.14 -11.94 17.96
CA GLU A 370 -20.85 -12.93 17.14
C GLU A 370 -20.02 -14.16 16.77
N LYS A 371 -18.70 -14.08 17.02
CA LYS A 371 -17.70 -15.16 16.77
C LYS A 371 -17.06 -15.65 18.07
N ASP A 372 -17.51 -15.17 19.22
CA ASP A 372 -16.91 -15.43 20.53
C ASP A 372 -15.39 -15.19 20.56
N LEU A 373 -14.93 -14.11 19.88
CA LEU A 373 -13.53 -13.87 19.56
C LEU A 373 -13.09 -12.45 19.90
N THR A 374 -11.88 -12.31 20.43
CA THR A 374 -11.16 -11.05 20.56
C THR A 374 -9.81 -11.12 19.84
N LEU A 375 -9.45 -10.03 19.15
CA LEU A 375 -8.13 -9.84 18.56
C LEU A 375 -7.40 -8.70 19.30
N LEU A 376 -6.20 -9.00 19.79
CA LEU A 376 -5.28 -8.03 20.39
C LEU A 376 -4.14 -7.73 19.44
N TYR A 377 -3.85 -6.45 19.24
CA TYR A 377 -2.69 -5.99 18.49
C TYR A 377 -1.79 -5.12 19.35
N SER A 378 -0.49 -5.31 19.23
CA SER A 378 0.53 -4.53 19.93
C SER A 378 1.67 -4.16 19.00
N ALA A 379 2.05 -2.89 18.99
CA ALA A 379 3.19 -2.40 18.20
C ALA A 379 4.08 -1.44 18.98
N THR A 380 5.39 -1.56 18.78
CA THR A 380 6.38 -0.56 19.21
C THR A 380 7.43 -0.36 18.11
N LEU A 381 7.85 0.90 17.94
CA LEU A 381 8.92 1.25 16.99
C LEU A 381 10.30 1.36 17.69
N SER A 382 10.38 1.04 19.00
CA SER A 382 11.59 1.16 19.82
C SER A 382 12.06 -0.14 20.48
N SER A 383 11.53 -1.29 20.07
CA SER A 383 12.00 -2.62 20.48
C SER A 383 11.80 -3.64 19.36
N ASN A 384 12.73 -4.57 19.20
CA ASN A 384 12.61 -5.72 18.27
C ASN A 384 12.08 -6.98 18.94
N ASP A 385 11.85 -6.95 20.25
CA ASP A 385 11.33 -8.12 20.95
C ASP A 385 9.89 -8.41 20.50
N SER A 386 9.61 -9.66 20.15
CA SER A 386 8.30 -10.06 19.63
C SER A 386 7.91 -11.43 20.16
N ARG A 387 6.67 -11.54 20.61
CA ARG A 387 6.06 -12.80 21.04
C ARG A 387 5.50 -13.64 19.89
N GLY A 388 5.59 -13.12 18.66
CA GLY A 388 5.00 -13.72 17.45
C GLY A 388 3.50 -13.52 17.36
N ASN A 389 2.94 -13.86 16.20
CA ASN A 389 1.50 -13.80 15.94
C ASN A 389 0.88 -15.17 16.28
N ARG A 390 -0.21 -15.17 17.06
CA ARG A 390 -0.82 -16.39 17.60
C ARG A 390 -2.31 -16.42 17.35
N ILE A 391 -2.81 -17.59 16.95
CA ILE A 391 -4.25 -17.91 16.92
C ILE A 391 -4.46 -19.00 17.95
N MET A 392 -5.19 -18.68 19.03
CA MET A 392 -5.33 -19.53 20.20
C MET A 392 -6.73 -20.13 20.24
N GLY A 393 -6.79 -21.44 20.10
CA GLY A 393 -7.97 -22.26 20.29
C GLY A 393 -7.88 -23.07 21.58
N HIS A 394 -9.01 -23.69 21.98
CA HIS A 394 -9.09 -24.54 23.17
C HIS A 394 -8.18 -25.78 23.07
N ASP A 395 -8.08 -26.36 21.88
CA ASP A 395 -7.37 -27.64 21.70
C ASP A 395 -5.92 -27.45 21.23
N ALA A 396 -5.61 -26.33 20.54
CA ALA A 396 -4.26 -26.06 20.07
C ALA A 396 -4.07 -24.59 19.76
N THR A 397 -2.81 -24.16 19.74
CA THR A 397 -2.39 -22.82 19.34
C THR A 397 -1.56 -22.89 18.05
N MET A 398 -1.92 -22.05 17.07
CA MET A 398 -1.12 -21.81 15.89
C MET A 398 -0.23 -20.58 16.11
N ILE A 399 1.08 -20.74 15.86
CA ILE A 399 2.05 -19.63 15.87
C ILE A 399 2.48 -19.37 14.44
N LEU A 400 2.12 -18.18 13.94
CA LEU A 400 2.41 -17.73 12.58
C LEU A 400 3.81 -17.12 12.52
N GLY A 401 4.59 -17.46 11.52
CA GLY A 401 5.80 -16.74 11.16
C GLY A 401 7.00 -16.91 12.05
N GLY A 402 7.14 -17.95 12.82
CA GLY A 402 8.32 -18.26 13.64
C GLY A 402 9.08 -17.03 14.14
N GLN A 403 8.88 -16.57 15.34
CA GLN A 403 9.57 -15.53 16.13
C GLN A 403 9.79 -14.13 15.51
N SER A 404 9.57 -13.88 14.24
CA SER A 404 9.73 -12.52 13.70
C SER A 404 8.82 -12.22 12.53
N ASN A 405 7.88 -11.35 12.81
CA ASN A 405 7.27 -10.40 11.88
C ASN A 405 6.50 -10.91 10.65
N ILE A 406 5.20 -10.71 10.76
CA ILE A 406 4.32 -10.21 9.69
C ILE A 406 4.37 -10.96 8.37
N GLY A 407 3.24 -11.56 8.02
CA GLY A 407 3.02 -12.15 6.72
C GLY A 407 4.09 -13.19 6.46
N SER A 408 4.11 -14.22 7.23
CA SER A 408 5.27 -15.07 7.39
C SER A 408 5.60 -15.80 6.13
N VAL A 409 6.60 -15.35 5.50
CA VAL A 409 7.41 -16.14 4.58
C VAL A 409 7.89 -17.43 5.25
N GLY A 410 7.83 -17.50 6.58
CA GLY A 410 8.40 -18.56 7.40
C GLY A 410 7.51 -19.78 7.69
N GLY A 411 6.26 -19.78 7.28
CA GLY A 411 5.35 -20.87 7.64
C GLY A 411 4.71 -20.70 9.02
N PHE A 412 4.26 -21.81 9.63
CA PHE A 412 3.64 -21.81 10.96
C PHE A 412 3.84 -23.15 11.66
N ILE A 413 3.63 -23.14 12.97
CA ILE A 413 3.56 -24.37 13.79
C ILE A 413 2.24 -24.40 14.55
N VAL A 414 1.77 -25.60 14.86
CA VAL A 414 0.60 -25.85 15.72
C VAL A 414 1.04 -26.71 16.88
N THR A 415 0.79 -26.26 18.10
CA THR A 415 1.08 -27.01 19.34
C THR A 415 -0.22 -27.33 20.07
N ALA A 416 -0.37 -28.57 20.55
CA ALA A 416 -1.52 -28.95 21.34
C ALA A 416 -1.53 -28.22 22.69
N ASP A 417 -2.71 -27.91 23.20
CA ASP A 417 -2.89 -27.45 24.57
C ASP A 417 -2.89 -28.63 25.54
N GLN A 418 -2.44 -28.41 26.79
CA GLN A 418 -2.37 -29.44 27.82
C GLN A 418 -3.76 -29.98 28.20
N GLU A 419 -4.77 -29.10 28.18
CA GLU A 419 -6.15 -29.41 28.55
C GLU A 419 -7.04 -29.73 27.32
N SER A 420 -6.41 -29.93 26.15
CA SER A 420 -7.13 -30.25 24.92
C SER A 420 -8.09 -31.42 25.11
N THR A 421 -9.32 -31.25 24.67
CA THR A 421 -10.31 -32.32 24.63
C THR A 421 -10.12 -33.22 23.40
N GLN A 422 -9.75 -32.63 22.27
CA GLN A 422 -9.54 -33.32 21.00
C GLN A 422 -8.29 -34.20 21.00
N TYR A 423 -7.24 -33.81 21.71
CA TYR A 423 -5.94 -34.48 21.72
C TYR A 423 -5.69 -35.26 23.02
N ARG A 424 -6.65 -35.35 23.95
CA ARG A 424 -6.49 -35.93 25.30
C ARG A 424 -5.85 -37.31 25.28
N GLU A 425 -6.43 -38.28 24.58
CA GLU A 425 -5.91 -39.65 24.52
C GLU A 425 -4.46 -39.74 24.01
N ARG A 426 -4.10 -38.85 23.03
CA ARG A 426 -2.75 -38.82 22.47
C ARG A 426 -1.74 -38.18 23.42
N LEU A 427 -2.18 -37.21 24.21
CA LEU A 427 -1.38 -36.58 25.27
C LEU A 427 -1.14 -37.54 26.44
N GLU A 428 -2.20 -38.22 26.94
CA GLU A 428 -2.13 -39.20 28.01
C GLU A 428 -1.28 -40.39 27.64
N SER A 429 -1.37 -40.86 26.40
CA SER A 429 -0.54 -41.98 25.90
C SER A 429 0.90 -41.60 25.57
N GLY A 430 1.24 -40.31 25.63
CA GLY A 430 2.58 -39.78 25.29
C GLY A 430 2.94 -39.80 23.81
N VAL A 431 1.96 -40.07 22.92
CA VAL A 431 2.16 -40.06 21.46
C VAL A 431 2.46 -38.62 20.98
N ILE A 432 1.84 -37.62 21.60
CA ILE A 432 2.14 -36.21 21.42
C ILE A 432 2.40 -35.56 22.78
N ASN A 433 3.04 -34.40 22.77
CA ASN A 433 3.20 -33.55 23.96
C ASN A 433 3.17 -32.07 23.58
N THR A 434 2.97 -31.19 24.58
CA THR A 434 2.83 -29.75 24.39
C THR A 434 4.13 -29.01 24.05
N LYS A 435 5.28 -29.68 24.13
CA LYS A 435 6.61 -29.09 23.86
C LYS A 435 6.96 -29.11 22.38
N TYR A 436 6.39 -30.07 21.62
CA TYR A 436 6.66 -30.24 20.20
C TYR A 436 5.42 -29.96 19.37
N PRO A 437 5.59 -29.32 18.17
CA PRO A 437 4.46 -29.08 17.29
C PRO A 437 3.80 -30.40 16.86
N ILE A 438 2.47 -30.42 16.85
CA ILE A 438 1.67 -31.51 16.23
C ILE A 438 1.56 -31.30 14.72
N TYR A 439 1.79 -30.08 14.25
CA TYR A 439 1.85 -29.77 12.83
C TYR A 439 2.86 -28.62 12.57
N THR A 440 3.62 -28.74 11.50
CA THR A 440 4.56 -27.70 11.05
C THR A 440 4.43 -27.51 9.55
N TYR A 441 4.35 -26.26 9.12
CA TYR A 441 4.45 -25.88 7.72
C TYR A 441 5.65 -24.97 7.50
N SER A 442 6.55 -25.37 6.58
CA SER A 442 7.71 -24.59 6.16
C SER A 442 7.70 -24.42 4.64
N PRO A 443 7.65 -23.17 4.12
CA PRO A 443 7.64 -22.92 2.68
C PRO A 443 8.89 -23.45 1.98
N GLY A 444 8.71 -24.03 0.79
CA GLY A 444 9.81 -24.54 -0.04
C GLY A 444 10.45 -25.85 0.43
N SER A 445 9.94 -26.44 1.52
CA SER A 445 10.35 -27.76 2.00
C SER A 445 9.41 -28.83 1.46
N LYS A 446 9.97 -29.94 0.97
CA LYS A 446 9.21 -31.15 0.64
C LYS A 446 8.93 -32.02 1.87
N GLN A 447 9.57 -31.72 3.00
CA GLN A 447 9.44 -32.44 4.26
C GLN A 447 8.88 -31.51 5.31
N ILE A 448 8.01 -32.04 6.17
CA ILE A 448 7.58 -31.43 7.42
C ILE A 448 8.77 -31.53 8.37
N ASP A 449 9.68 -30.58 8.29
CA ASP A 449 10.85 -30.53 9.15
C ASP A 449 10.76 -29.28 10.03
N GLY A 450 10.76 -29.50 11.36
CA GLY A 450 10.65 -28.47 12.39
C GLY A 450 11.83 -27.53 12.51
N VAL A 451 12.69 -27.46 11.51
CA VAL A 451 13.84 -26.55 11.50
C VAL A 451 13.44 -25.22 10.90
N THR A 452 13.16 -24.25 11.76
CA THR A 452 13.18 -22.83 11.39
C THR A 452 14.57 -22.49 10.89
N SER A 453 14.76 -22.48 9.60
CA SER A 453 16.07 -22.15 9.05
C SER A 453 16.41 -20.69 9.37
N ALA A 454 17.65 -20.46 9.81
CA ALA A 454 18.27 -19.14 9.89
C ALA A 454 18.13 -18.35 8.57
N THR A 455 17.88 -19.04 7.48
CA THR A 455 17.60 -18.53 6.14
C THR A 455 16.30 -17.72 6.06
N SER A 456 15.22 -18.13 6.73
CA SER A 456 13.97 -17.36 6.71
C SER A 456 14.07 -16.07 7.53
N GLN A 457 14.80 -16.09 8.65
CA GLN A 457 15.12 -14.86 9.42
C GLN A 457 15.99 -13.90 8.62
N TYR A 458 16.97 -14.40 7.88
CA TYR A 458 17.84 -13.59 7.04
C TYR A 458 17.08 -12.86 5.94
N PHE A 459 16.12 -13.50 5.32
CA PHE A 459 15.29 -12.88 4.26
C PHE A 459 14.24 -11.91 4.80
N ALA A 460 13.63 -12.19 5.94
CA ALA A 460 12.70 -11.29 6.61
C ALA A 460 13.39 -9.98 7.03
N ASN A 461 14.58 -10.05 7.58
CA ASN A 461 15.37 -8.89 8.00
C ASN A 461 15.85 -8.01 6.84
N LYS A 462 15.87 -8.50 5.61
CA LYS A 462 16.26 -7.73 4.41
C LYS A 462 15.09 -7.19 3.58
N GLY A 463 13.86 -7.29 4.07
CA GLY A 463 12.67 -6.80 3.36
C GLY A 463 12.36 -7.55 2.07
N LEU A 464 12.93 -8.71 1.86
CA LEU A 464 12.70 -9.56 0.70
C LEU A 464 11.58 -10.56 1.05
N LEU A 465 10.34 -10.17 0.78
CA LEU A 465 9.19 -11.05 0.89
C LEU A 465 9.15 -11.96 -0.34
N TYR A 466 9.35 -13.25 -0.12
CA TYR A 466 9.18 -14.26 -1.16
C TYR A 466 8.20 -15.32 -0.69
N THR A 467 7.45 -15.86 -1.62
CA THR A 467 6.67 -17.07 -1.42
C THR A 467 7.17 -18.17 -2.34
N TYR A 468 6.60 -19.36 -2.20
CA TYR A 468 6.91 -20.50 -3.05
C TYR A 468 5.64 -20.96 -3.75
N ARG A 469 5.76 -21.27 -5.03
CA ARG A 469 4.73 -21.93 -5.83
C ARG A 469 5.39 -23.11 -6.53
N GLU A 470 4.86 -24.33 -6.31
CA GLU A 470 5.41 -25.57 -6.89
C GLU A 470 6.92 -25.74 -6.62
N GLY A 471 7.38 -25.34 -5.44
CA GLY A 471 8.79 -25.40 -5.04
C GLY A 471 9.69 -24.31 -5.64
N LYS A 472 9.16 -23.37 -6.42
CA LYS A 472 9.88 -22.23 -6.97
C LYS A 472 9.65 -20.98 -6.13
N ARG A 473 10.71 -20.20 -5.93
CA ARG A 473 10.64 -18.91 -5.24
C ARG A 473 10.03 -17.85 -6.15
N VAL A 474 9.02 -17.12 -5.66
CA VAL A 474 8.31 -16.08 -6.41
C VAL A 474 8.13 -14.84 -5.52
N ASP A 475 8.18 -13.66 -6.12
CA ASP A 475 7.83 -12.40 -5.45
C ASP A 475 6.29 -12.31 -5.28
N PRO A 476 5.77 -12.21 -4.03
CA PRO A 476 4.33 -12.05 -3.81
C PRO A 476 3.74 -10.82 -4.50
N SER A 477 4.52 -9.75 -4.67
CA SER A 477 4.05 -8.55 -5.39
C SER A 477 3.82 -8.84 -6.87
N HIS A 478 4.68 -9.67 -7.49
CA HIS A 478 4.44 -10.13 -8.87
C HIS A 478 3.15 -10.92 -8.98
N LEU A 479 2.95 -11.89 -8.09
CA LEU A 479 1.71 -12.69 -8.07
C LEU A 479 0.47 -11.81 -7.82
N HIS A 480 0.61 -10.79 -6.99
CA HIS A 480 -0.50 -9.90 -6.65
C HIS A 480 -0.85 -8.94 -7.80
N VAL A 481 0.15 -8.42 -8.51
CA VAL A 481 -0.08 -7.65 -9.74
C VAL A 481 -0.65 -8.55 -10.84
N LYS A 482 -0.15 -9.78 -10.98
CA LYS A 482 -0.71 -10.77 -11.92
C LYS A 482 -2.18 -11.04 -11.65
N ASP A 483 -2.54 -11.35 -10.40
CA ASP A 483 -3.93 -11.60 -9.97
C ASP A 483 -4.86 -10.43 -10.35
N TRP A 484 -4.41 -9.18 -10.16
CA TRP A 484 -5.16 -8.00 -10.56
C TRP A 484 -5.35 -7.89 -12.08
N LEU A 485 -4.26 -8.04 -12.87
CA LEU A 485 -4.33 -7.93 -14.33
C LEU A 485 -5.15 -9.06 -14.94
N ASP A 486 -5.04 -10.27 -14.39
CA ASP A 486 -5.84 -11.42 -14.84
C ASP A 486 -7.32 -11.24 -14.47
N SER A 487 -7.61 -10.69 -13.31
CA SER A 487 -8.98 -10.34 -12.91
C SER A 487 -9.61 -9.30 -13.83
N ILE A 488 -8.83 -8.29 -14.29
CA ILE A 488 -9.30 -7.33 -15.28
C ILE A 488 -9.65 -8.04 -16.61
N ARG A 489 -8.81 -8.94 -17.08
CA ARG A 489 -9.02 -9.69 -18.33
C ARG A 489 -10.21 -10.63 -18.23
N GLY A 490 -10.28 -11.38 -17.14
CA GLY A 490 -11.33 -12.39 -16.91
C GLY A 490 -12.66 -11.83 -16.43
N GLY A 491 -12.75 -10.54 -16.10
CA GLY A 491 -13.94 -9.96 -15.48
C GLY A 491 -14.24 -10.54 -14.09
N THR A 492 -13.22 -11.04 -13.39
CA THR A 492 -13.32 -11.63 -12.06
C THR A 492 -12.92 -10.66 -10.96
N GLN A 493 -13.06 -11.07 -9.70
CA GLN A 493 -12.60 -10.29 -8.55
C GLN A 493 -11.23 -10.80 -8.08
N PRO A 494 -10.26 -9.89 -7.84
CA PRO A 494 -8.98 -10.28 -7.32
C PRO A 494 -9.05 -10.66 -5.83
N LYS A 495 -8.01 -11.29 -5.30
CA LYS A 495 -7.98 -11.79 -3.90
C LYS A 495 -8.18 -10.70 -2.85
N CYS A 496 -7.73 -9.47 -3.10
CA CYS A 496 -7.94 -8.32 -2.22
C CYS A 496 -8.84 -7.27 -2.90
N ASN A 497 -10.06 -7.68 -3.25
CA ASN A 497 -11.06 -6.85 -3.91
C ASN A 497 -11.66 -5.80 -2.97
N ILE A 498 -12.60 -4.98 -3.48
CA ILE A 498 -13.18 -3.88 -2.73
C ILE A 498 -13.91 -4.32 -1.46
N GLU A 499 -14.51 -5.52 -1.40
CA GLU A 499 -15.19 -6.02 -0.20
C GLU A 499 -14.20 -6.22 0.94
N VAL A 500 -13.08 -6.89 0.64
CA VAL A 500 -12.01 -7.13 1.61
C VAL A 500 -11.30 -5.83 1.98
N ALA A 501 -11.03 -4.98 0.99
CA ALA A 501 -10.42 -3.67 1.18
C ALA A 501 -11.27 -2.76 2.09
N PHE A 502 -12.58 -2.81 1.96
CA PHE A 502 -13.50 -2.08 2.82
C PHE A 502 -13.47 -2.58 4.27
N GLN A 503 -13.46 -3.90 4.48
CA GLN A 503 -13.36 -4.48 5.82
C GLN A 503 -12.09 -4.01 6.54
N GLU A 504 -10.95 -4.03 5.85
CA GLU A 504 -9.68 -3.56 6.41
C GLU A 504 -9.72 -2.04 6.67
N ALA A 505 -10.16 -1.23 5.70
CA ALA A 505 -10.18 0.22 5.84
C ALA A 505 -11.08 0.67 7.01
N VAL A 506 -12.26 0.06 7.16
CA VAL A 506 -13.17 0.36 8.28
C VAL A 506 -12.55 -0.05 9.61
N THR A 507 -11.95 -1.24 9.69
CA THR A 507 -11.30 -1.74 10.92
C THR A 507 -10.16 -0.83 11.34
N CYS A 508 -9.30 -0.41 10.41
CA CYS A 508 -8.23 0.54 10.67
C CYS A 508 -8.75 1.93 11.09
N ALA A 509 -9.82 2.40 10.45
CA ALA A 509 -10.45 3.67 10.80
C ALA A 509 -11.07 3.64 12.21
N MET A 510 -11.79 2.57 12.59
CA MET A 510 -12.31 2.38 13.95
C MET A 510 -11.21 2.43 14.99
N ALA A 511 -10.11 1.71 14.76
CA ALA A 511 -8.99 1.66 15.68
C ALA A 511 -8.25 3.01 15.77
N THR A 512 -8.09 3.74 14.66
CA THR A 512 -7.52 5.09 14.64
C THR A 512 -8.43 6.08 15.38
N GLU A 513 -9.72 6.07 15.11
CA GLU A 513 -10.69 6.95 15.76
C GLU A 513 -10.75 6.71 17.26
N SER A 514 -10.73 5.44 17.68
CA SER A 514 -10.65 5.09 19.11
C SER A 514 -9.42 5.68 19.78
N TYR A 515 -8.25 5.61 19.14
CA TYR A 515 -7.02 6.21 19.66
C TYR A 515 -7.13 7.75 19.78
N LEU A 516 -7.61 8.40 18.73
CA LEU A 516 -7.68 9.87 18.68
C LEU A 516 -8.73 10.45 19.65
N THR A 517 -9.83 9.72 19.87
CA THR A 517 -10.94 10.18 20.74
C THR A 517 -10.85 9.65 22.17
N GLY A 518 -10.03 8.62 22.43
CA GLY A 518 -9.95 7.93 23.71
C GLY A 518 -11.21 7.14 24.07
N ARG A 519 -12.07 6.83 23.09
CA ARG A 519 -13.33 6.12 23.29
C ARG A 519 -13.35 4.79 22.56
N ARG A 520 -14.16 3.85 23.05
CA ARG A 520 -14.52 2.64 22.31
C ARG A 520 -15.41 3.03 21.12
N VAL A 521 -15.10 2.52 19.94
CA VAL A 521 -15.86 2.76 18.68
C VAL A 521 -16.64 1.51 18.33
N GLU A 522 -17.92 1.67 17.96
CA GLU A 522 -18.80 0.60 17.53
C GLU A 522 -19.10 0.72 16.05
N TRP A 523 -19.10 -0.42 15.34
CA TRP A 523 -19.58 -0.55 13.98
C TRP A 523 -21.09 -0.87 13.95
N ASP A 524 -21.87 -0.01 13.30
CA ASP A 524 -23.29 -0.22 13.02
C ASP A 524 -23.48 -0.61 11.53
N PRO A 525 -23.54 -1.91 11.23
CA PRO A 525 -23.65 -2.38 9.84
C PRO A 525 -24.98 -2.01 9.18
N LYS A 526 -26.05 -1.83 9.95
CA LYS A 526 -27.38 -1.51 9.43
C LYS A 526 -27.41 -0.10 8.84
N ASN A 527 -26.79 0.85 9.53
CA ASN A 527 -26.77 2.25 9.11
C ASN A 527 -25.44 2.64 8.45
N ARG A 528 -24.49 1.69 8.33
CA ARG A 528 -23.14 1.88 7.76
C ARG A 528 -22.44 3.10 8.36
N ARG A 529 -22.31 3.12 9.69
CA ARG A 529 -21.67 4.24 10.43
C ARG A 529 -20.91 3.75 11.65
N LEU A 530 -20.02 4.59 12.14
CA LEU A 530 -19.36 4.44 13.43
C LEU A 530 -20.15 5.18 14.53
N ILE A 531 -20.17 4.59 15.74
CA ILE A 531 -20.84 5.12 16.94
C ILE A 531 -19.83 5.26 18.07
#